data_490feddf59e5a3259c20157f0aa05264
#
_entry.id   490feddf59e5a3259c20157f0aa05264
#
_cell.length_a   1.000
_cell.length_b   1.000
_cell.length_c   1.000
_cell.angle_alpha   90.00
_cell.angle_beta   90.00
_cell.angle_gamma   90.00
#
_symmetry.space_group_name_H-M   'P 1'
#
loop_
_entity.id
_entity.type
_entity.pdbx_description
1 polymer ?
#
loop_
_entity_poly.entity_id
_entity_poly.type
_entity_poly.pdbx_seq_one_letter_code
_entity_poly.pdbx_strand_id
1 'polypeptide(L)'
;MNHPRGGKTDCAVGAAAFDRITPESFLPALEDALACRLTGLASALPSYINRVYEIEAVTGDRLVVKFYRPGRWTREAILEEHDFLWDCDGEEIPVVPPYELENGSTLGELDGVCFAVFPRMRGREVELEQDETLARVGALLGRIHACGERRDAPHRLRMTPA
;
A
#
# COMPACT_ATOMS: atom_id res chain seq x y z
N MET A 1 -25.60 -6.79 -30.75
CA MET A 1 -24.53 -5.93 -30.22
C MET A 1 -23.87 -6.70 -29.08
N ASN A 2 -22.66 -7.18 -29.33
CA ASN A 2 -21.95 -8.15 -28.47
C ASN A 2 -21.16 -7.37 -27.41
N HIS A 3 -21.46 -7.61 -26.13
CA HIS A 3 -20.63 -7.13 -25.02
C HIS A 3 -19.46 -8.10 -24.84
N PRO A 4 -18.19 -7.62 -24.82
CA PRO A 4 -17.07 -8.49 -24.55
C PRO A 4 -17.05 -8.85 -23.05
N ARG A 5 -17.15 -10.16 -22.78
CA ARG A 5 -16.88 -10.73 -21.43
C ARG A 5 -15.36 -10.82 -21.22
N GLY A 6 -14.75 -9.70 -20.91
CA GLY A 6 -13.39 -9.66 -20.41
C GLY A 6 -13.40 -9.54 -18.90
N GLY A 7 -13.01 -10.55 -18.14
CA GLY A 7 -12.96 -10.41 -16.69
C GLY A 7 -12.60 -11.66 -15.88
N LYS A 8 -12.55 -12.86 -16.47
CA LYS A 8 -12.24 -14.08 -15.71
C LYS A 8 -10.82 -14.61 -15.87
N THR A 9 -10.12 -14.23 -16.93
CA THR A 9 -8.78 -14.77 -17.23
C THR A 9 -7.69 -13.99 -16.46
N ASP A 10 -7.84 -12.69 -16.29
CA ASP A 10 -6.84 -11.86 -15.59
C ASP A 10 -6.77 -12.17 -14.09
N CYS A 11 -7.90 -12.49 -13.45
CA CYS A 11 -7.96 -12.78 -12.02
C CYS A 11 -7.26 -14.08 -11.64
N ALA A 12 -7.29 -15.09 -12.51
CA ALA A 12 -6.66 -16.40 -12.27
C ALA A 12 -5.13 -16.34 -12.47
N VAL A 13 -4.67 -15.57 -13.46
CA VAL A 13 -3.23 -15.38 -13.73
C VAL A 13 -2.59 -14.60 -12.58
N GLY A 14 -3.19 -13.53 -12.12
CA GLY A 14 -2.69 -12.75 -10.99
C GLY A 14 -2.65 -13.51 -9.67
N ALA A 15 -3.61 -14.39 -9.39
CA ALA A 15 -3.61 -15.22 -8.19
C ALA A 15 -2.42 -16.21 -8.16
N ALA A 16 -2.15 -16.90 -9.27
CA ALA A 16 -1.01 -17.81 -9.38
C ALA A 16 0.34 -17.07 -9.32
N ALA A 17 0.43 -15.85 -9.86
CA ALA A 17 1.61 -15.00 -9.75
C ALA A 17 1.83 -14.52 -8.31
N PHE A 18 0.75 -14.14 -7.63
CA PHE A 18 0.80 -13.72 -6.22
C PHE A 18 1.37 -14.78 -5.29
N ASP A 19 1.07 -16.07 -5.54
CA ASP A 19 1.59 -17.16 -4.73
C ASP A 19 3.09 -17.45 -4.99
N ARG A 20 3.61 -17.00 -6.13
CA ARG A 20 5.03 -17.15 -6.51
C ARG A 20 5.90 -15.94 -6.17
N ILE A 21 5.35 -14.89 -5.55
CA ILE A 21 6.14 -13.73 -5.11
C ILE A 21 7.11 -14.18 -4.02
N THR A 22 8.39 -14.17 -4.34
CA THR A 22 9.51 -14.48 -3.43
C THR A 22 10.55 -13.38 -3.50
N PRO A 23 11.43 -13.24 -2.49
CA PRO A 23 12.51 -12.25 -2.53
C PRO A 23 13.35 -12.30 -3.81
N GLU A 24 13.65 -13.50 -4.30
CA GLU A 24 14.43 -13.70 -5.52
C GLU A 24 13.72 -13.16 -6.76
N SER A 25 12.38 -13.20 -6.78
CA SER A 25 11.59 -12.72 -7.92
C SER A 25 11.38 -11.21 -7.90
N PHE A 26 11.21 -10.61 -6.73
CA PHE A 26 10.84 -9.20 -6.64
C PHE A 26 12.00 -8.22 -6.41
N LEU A 27 13.11 -8.64 -5.76
CA LEU A 27 14.20 -7.71 -5.45
C LEU A 27 14.78 -7.01 -6.67
N PRO A 28 15.07 -7.69 -7.80
CA PRO A 28 15.57 -7.02 -9.00
C PRO A 28 14.57 -5.98 -9.55
N ALA A 29 13.28 -6.34 -9.59
CA ALA A 29 12.24 -5.42 -10.07
C ALA A 29 12.06 -4.19 -9.16
N LEU A 30 12.28 -4.35 -7.86
CA LEU A 30 12.25 -3.23 -6.91
C LEU A 30 13.47 -2.33 -7.05
N GLU A 31 14.66 -2.87 -7.31
CA GLU A 31 15.86 -2.08 -7.60
C GLU A 31 15.63 -1.17 -8.81
N ASP A 32 15.04 -1.71 -9.88
CA ASP A 32 14.70 -0.95 -11.09
C ASP A 32 13.61 0.10 -10.79
N ALA A 33 12.56 -0.29 -10.06
CA ALA A 33 11.44 0.62 -9.77
C ALA A 33 11.81 1.77 -8.82
N LEU A 34 12.81 1.59 -7.95
CA LEU A 34 13.28 2.57 -6.98
C LEU A 34 14.55 3.29 -7.41
N ALA A 35 15.16 2.91 -8.53
CA ALA A 35 16.51 3.33 -8.95
C ALA A 35 17.54 3.23 -7.81
N CYS A 36 17.45 2.23 -6.96
CA CYS A 36 18.36 2.04 -5.85
C CYS A 36 18.82 0.57 -5.73
N ARG A 37 19.97 0.36 -5.10
CA ARG A 37 20.49 -1.00 -4.83
C ARG A 37 20.01 -1.49 -3.49
N LEU A 38 19.59 -2.76 -3.45
CA LEU A 38 19.16 -3.45 -2.24
C LEU A 38 20.26 -4.39 -1.73
N THR A 39 20.29 -4.64 -0.42
CA THR A 39 21.28 -5.54 0.21
C THR A 39 20.99 -7.02 -0.04
N GLY A 40 19.78 -7.32 -0.55
CA GLY A 40 19.28 -8.68 -0.68
C GLY A 40 18.54 -9.19 0.57
N LEU A 41 18.57 -8.45 1.67
CA LEU A 41 17.79 -8.78 2.86
C LEU A 41 16.31 -8.49 2.63
N ALA A 42 15.46 -9.50 2.85
CA ALA A 42 14.03 -9.40 2.78
C ALA A 42 13.39 -10.26 3.89
N SER A 43 12.59 -9.63 4.73
CA SER A 43 11.91 -10.30 5.85
C SER A 43 10.40 -10.17 5.68
N ALA A 44 9.68 -11.29 5.66
CA ALA A 44 8.22 -11.26 5.58
C ALA A 44 7.62 -10.65 6.86
N LEU A 45 6.68 -9.73 6.68
CA LEU A 45 5.91 -9.14 7.76
C LEU A 45 4.51 -9.79 7.83
N PRO A 46 3.93 -9.96 9.03
CA PRO A 46 2.59 -10.49 9.18
C PRO A 46 1.57 -9.65 8.41
N SER A 47 0.78 -10.28 7.53
CA SER A 47 -0.31 -9.66 6.80
C SER A 47 -1.37 -10.68 6.46
N TYR A 48 -2.64 -10.34 6.69
CA TYR A 48 -3.75 -11.27 6.49
C TYR A 48 -4.14 -11.42 5.00
N ILE A 49 -4.04 -10.35 4.22
CA ILE A 49 -4.54 -10.31 2.85
C ILE A 49 -3.41 -10.17 1.83
N ASN A 50 -2.48 -9.25 2.10
CA ASN A 50 -1.40 -8.89 1.19
C ASN A 50 -0.13 -9.67 1.52
N ARG A 51 0.85 -9.65 0.62
CA ARG A 51 2.22 -10.04 0.97
C ARG A 51 3.01 -8.77 1.27
N VAL A 52 3.63 -8.74 2.43
CA VAL A 52 4.38 -7.57 2.90
C VAL A 52 5.76 -8.01 3.33
N TYR A 53 6.76 -7.29 2.86
CA TYR A 53 8.16 -7.57 3.21
C TYR A 53 8.85 -6.29 3.65
N GLU A 54 9.67 -6.40 4.68
CA GLU A 54 10.69 -5.40 5.00
C GLU A 54 11.93 -5.72 4.17
N ILE A 55 12.49 -4.72 3.51
CA ILE A 55 13.70 -4.79 2.69
C ILE A 55 14.67 -3.70 3.10
N GLU A 56 15.94 -3.82 2.73
CA GLU A 56 16.99 -2.87 3.10
C GLU A 56 17.75 -2.41 1.85
N ALA A 57 17.86 -1.08 1.69
CA ALA A 57 18.71 -0.48 0.68
C ALA A 57 20.20 -0.49 1.13
N VAL A 58 21.12 -0.48 0.17
CA VAL A 58 22.59 -0.43 0.47
C VAL A 58 22.96 0.86 1.23
N THR A 59 22.14 1.91 1.13
CA THR A 59 22.28 3.13 1.94
C THR A 59 22.00 2.93 3.43
N GLY A 60 21.40 1.79 3.82
CA GLY A 60 20.95 1.49 5.17
C GLY A 60 19.49 1.86 5.44
N ASP A 61 18.79 2.43 4.45
CA ASP A 61 17.38 2.75 4.58
C ASP A 61 16.54 1.47 4.58
N ARG A 62 15.59 1.41 5.50
CA ARG A 62 14.63 0.32 5.59
C ARG A 62 13.33 0.72 4.93
N LEU A 63 12.84 -0.18 4.08
CA LEU A 63 11.65 0.00 3.28
C LEU A 63 10.67 -1.14 3.52
N VAL A 64 9.38 -0.90 3.25
CA VAL A 64 8.34 -1.92 3.29
C VAL A 64 7.70 -2.00 1.92
N VAL A 65 7.78 -3.15 1.28
CA VAL A 65 7.05 -3.43 0.04
C VAL A 65 5.76 -4.19 0.34
N LYS A 66 4.66 -3.71 -0.21
CA LYS A 66 3.32 -4.31 -0.09
C LYS A 66 2.84 -4.74 -1.45
N PHE A 67 2.70 -6.06 -1.64
CA PHE A 67 2.09 -6.65 -2.83
C PHE A 67 0.60 -6.83 -2.57
N TYR A 68 -0.23 -6.22 -3.39
CA TYR A 68 -1.68 -6.27 -3.26
C TYR A 68 -2.24 -7.58 -3.82
N ARG A 69 -3.12 -8.23 -3.06
CA ARG A 69 -3.79 -9.45 -3.54
C ARG A 69 -4.64 -9.12 -4.77
N PRO A 70 -4.40 -9.79 -5.92
CA PRO A 70 -5.19 -9.59 -7.14
C PRO A 70 -6.67 -9.84 -6.91
N GLY A 71 -7.51 -9.05 -7.59
CA GLY A 71 -8.97 -9.16 -7.52
C GLY A 71 -9.61 -8.59 -6.24
N ARG A 72 -8.81 -8.09 -5.28
CA ARG A 72 -9.33 -7.46 -4.06
C ARG A 72 -9.67 -5.99 -4.28
N TRP A 73 -8.80 -5.26 -4.93
CA TRP A 73 -8.91 -3.83 -5.24
C TRP A 73 -8.55 -3.59 -6.70
N THR A 74 -9.19 -2.62 -7.33
CA THR A 74 -8.75 -2.13 -8.63
C THR A 74 -7.51 -1.26 -8.47
N ARG A 75 -6.78 -1.04 -9.56
CA ARG A 75 -5.61 -0.14 -9.58
C ARG A 75 -6.00 1.28 -9.14
N GLU A 76 -7.13 1.77 -9.63
CA GLU A 76 -7.67 3.09 -9.31
C GLU A 76 -8.00 3.22 -7.82
N ALA A 77 -8.61 2.19 -7.24
CA ALA A 77 -8.91 2.19 -5.81
C ALA A 77 -7.64 2.22 -4.93
N ILE A 78 -6.55 1.59 -5.37
CA ILE A 78 -5.27 1.64 -4.66
C ILE A 78 -4.65 3.04 -4.80
N LEU A 79 -4.68 3.62 -5.98
CA LEU A 79 -4.16 4.97 -6.21
C LEU A 79 -4.94 6.02 -5.40
N GLU A 80 -6.26 5.91 -5.31
CA GLU A 80 -7.08 6.77 -4.43
C GLU A 80 -6.69 6.64 -2.94
N GLU A 81 -6.29 5.42 -2.48
CA GLU A 81 -5.73 5.24 -1.14
C GLU A 81 -4.40 5.99 -0.97
N HIS A 82 -3.52 5.91 -1.97
CA HIS A 82 -2.23 6.58 -1.94
C HIS A 82 -2.37 8.11 -1.96
N ASP A 83 -3.24 8.63 -2.81
CA ASP A 83 -3.56 10.07 -2.87
C ASP A 83 -4.09 10.57 -1.53
N PHE A 84 -4.95 9.81 -0.88
CA PHE A 84 -5.47 10.17 0.44
C PHE A 84 -4.37 10.18 1.50
N LEU A 85 -3.40 9.25 1.44
CA LEU A 85 -2.25 9.27 2.34
C LEU A 85 -1.40 10.53 2.12
N TRP A 86 -1.20 10.96 0.88
CA TRP A 86 -0.48 12.21 0.57
C TRP A 86 -1.25 13.46 1.03
N ASP A 87 -2.59 13.48 0.90
CA ASP A 87 -3.41 14.57 1.43
C ASP A 87 -3.28 14.67 2.96
N CYS A 88 -3.30 13.52 3.65
CA CYS A 88 -3.10 13.46 5.10
C CYS A 88 -1.70 13.94 5.51
N ASP A 89 -0.66 13.55 4.79
CA ASP A 89 0.72 13.98 5.04
C ASP A 89 0.86 15.50 4.86
N GLY A 90 0.26 16.05 3.82
CA GLY A 90 0.21 17.50 3.57
C GLY A 90 -0.49 18.30 4.67
N GLU A 91 -1.39 17.68 5.44
CA GLU A 91 -2.07 18.23 6.62
C GLU A 91 -1.32 17.89 7.93
N GLU A 92 -0.10 17.42 7.84
CA GLU A 92 0.73 17.04 9.02
C GLU A 92 0.04 15.96 9.89
N ILE A 93 -0.78 15.10 9.29
CA ILE A 93 -1.34 13.91 9.95
C ILE A 93 -0.28 12.81 9.89
N PRO A 94 0.06 12.15 11.00
CA PRO A 94 1.12 11.16 11.05
C PRO A 94 0.71 9.86 10.33
N VAL A 95 0.87 9.85 9.03
CA VAL A 95 0.65 8.72 8.12
C VAL A 95 1.97 8.34 7.43
N VAL A 96 1.98 7.26 6.69
CA VAL A 96 3.14 6.79 5.93
C VAL A 96 2.75 6.66 4.46
N PRO A 97 2.93 7.73 3.65
CA PRO A 97 2.66 7.65 2.22
C PRO A 97 3.68 6.77 1.50
N PRO A 98 3.30 6.16 0.36
CA PRO A 98 4.21 5.39 -0.47
C PRO A 98 5.20 6.29 -1.21
N TYR A 99 6.35 5.74 -1.59
CA TYR A 99 7.27 6.40 -2.50
C TYR A 99 6.72 6.50 -3.91
N GLU A 100 7.05 7.58 -4.61
CA GLU A 100 6.95 7.65 -6.06
C GLU A 100 8.06 6.78 -6.67
N LEU A 101 7.70 5.96 -7.65
CA LEU A 101 8.59 5.05 -8.36
C LEU A 101 9.11 5.72 -9.65
N GLU A 102 10.12 5.13 -10.28
CA GLU A 102 10.70 5.62 -11.55
C GLU A 102 9.67 5.75 -12.70
N ASN A 103 8.56 5.04 -12.62
CA ASN A 103 7.46 5.18 -13.58
C ASN A 103 6.56 6.41 -13.36
N GLY A 104 6.90 7.28 -12.41
CA GLY A 104 6.12 8.46 -12.02
C GLY A 104 4.81 8.15 -11.31
N SER A 105 4.68 6.95 -10.73
CA SER A 105 3.50 6.51 -9.96
C SER A 105 3.93 5.94 -8.61
N THR A 106 3.05 5.95 -7.64
CA THR A 106 3.23 5.25 -6.35
C THR A 106 2.93 3.76 -6.45
N LEU A 107 2.52 3.26 -7.63
CA LEU A 107 2.11 1.89 -7.84
C LEU A 107 2.91 1.26 -8.99
N GLY A 108 3.66 0.22 -8.66
CA GLY A 108 4.36 -0.65 -9.60
C GLY A 108 3.57 -1.94 -9.88
N GLU A 109 4.10 -2.74 -10.81
CA GLU A 109 3.53 -4.03 -11.19
C GLU A 109 4.63 -5.05 -11.43
N LEU A 110 4.45 -6.26 -10.90
CA LEU A 110 5.30 -7.42 -11.12
C LEU A 110 4.43 -8.62 -11.48
N ASP A 111 4.59 -9.16 -12.68
CA ASP A 111 3.83 -10.32 -13.18
C ASP A 111 2.29 -10.19 -13.01
N GLY A 112 1.75 -8.98 -13.22
CA GLY A 112 0.33 -8.69 -13.06
C GLY A 112 -0.10 -8.47 -11.59
N VAL A 113 0.84 -8.41 -10.65
CA VAL A 113 0.58 -8.11 -9.24
C VAL A 113 1.03 -6.67 -8.93
N CYS A 114 0.09 -5.84 -8.50
CA CYS A 114 0.41 -4.48 -8.08
C CYS A 114 1.22 -4.47 -6.76
N PHE A 115 2.19 -3.56 -6.68
CA PHE A 115 2.93 -3.30 -5.45
C PHE A 115 3.15 -1.81 -5.19
N ALA A 116 3.36 -1.47 -3.94
CA ALA A 116 3.81 -0.14 -3.51
C ALA A 116 4.92 -0.28 -2.47
N VAL A 117 5.78 0.74 -2.39
CA VAL A 117 6.90 0.79 -1.45
C VAL A 117 6.72 1.95 -0.50
N PHE A 118 6.93 1.70 0.77
CA PHE A 118 6.75 2.65 1.86
C PHE A 118 8.04 2.78 2.67
N PRO A 119 8.32 3.93 3.29
CA PRO A 119 9.38 4.01 4.29
C PRO A 119 9.03 3.14 5.50
N ARG A 120 10.05 2.50 6.09
CA ARG A 120 9.88 1.72 7.31
C ARG A 120 9.86 2.66 8.51
N MET A 121 8.68 2.95 9.02
CA MET A 121 8.51 3.76 10.22
C MET A 121 8.50 2.90 11.49
N ARG A 122 9.12 3.41 12.55
CA ARG A 122 9.04 2.80 13.88
C ARG A 122 7.75 3.25 14.56
N GLY A 123 7.06 2.31 15.19
CA GLY A 123 5.87 2.56 15.99
C GLY A 123 6.00 1.93 17.36
N ARG A 124 5.16 2.36 18.28
CA ARG A 124 4.96 1.73 19.59
C ARG A 124 3.50 1.32 19.68
N GLU A 125 3.28 0.20 20.34
CA GLU A 125 1.92 -0.16 20.76
C GLU A 125 1.42 0.90 21.75
N VAL A 126 0.17 1.31 21.57
CA VAL A 126 -0.46 2.34 22.39
C VAL A 126 -1.46 1.67 23.32
N GLU A 127 -1.24 1.80 24.62
CA GLU A 127 -2.19 1.37 25.63
C GLU A 127 -3.37 2.35 25.69
N LEU A 128 -4.57 1.88 25.38
CA LEU A 128 -5.79 2.69 25.28
C LEU A 128 -6.54 2.83 26.62
N GLU A 129 -5.92 2.48 27.73
CA GLU A 129 -6.55 2.51 29.06
C GLU A 129 -6.64 3.91 29.67
N GLN A 130 -5.95 4.90 29.11
CA GLN A 130 -5.90 6.26 29.62
C GLN A 130 -6.80 7.19 28.81
N ASP A 131 -7.67 7.97 29.48
CA ASP A 131 -8.58 8.93 28.83
C ASP A 131 -7.86 9.93 27.93
N GLU A 132 -6.66 10.39 28.32
CA GLU A 132 -5.85 11.28 27.51
C GLU A 132 -5.41 10.63 26.19
N THR A 133 -5.03 9.36 26.24
CA THR A 133 -4.65 8.59 25.04
C THR A 133 -5.84 8.41 24.10
N LEU A 134 -7.02 8.09 24.66
CA LEU A 134 -8.26 7.97 23.88
C LEU A 134 -8.63 9.30 23.21
N ALA A 135 -8.52 10.42 23.95
CA ALA A 135 -8.77 11.76 23.40
C ALA A 135 -7.83 12.10 22.24
N ARG A 136 -6.54 11.76 22.37
CA ARG A 136 -5.54 11.98 21.29
C ARG A 136 -5.83 11.14 20.05
N VAL A 137 -6.18 9.86 20.22
CA VAL A 137 -6.57 8.97 19.11
C VAL A 137 -7.84 9.49 18.45
N GLY A 138 -8.84 9.91 19.24
CA GLY A 138 -10.07 10.51 18.72
C GLY A 138 -9.84 11.79 17.93
N ALA A 139 -8.97 12.67 18.41
CA ALA A 139 -8.59 13.88 17.69
C ALA A 139 -7.88 13.56 16.36
N LEU A 140 -6.99 12.57 16.35
CA LEU A 140 -6.32 12.12 15.13
C LEU A 140 -7.32 11.56 14.11
N LEU A 141 -8.25 10.71 14.54
CA LEU A 141 -9.33 10.19 13.68
C LEU A 141 -10.20 11.32 13.13
N GLY A 142 -10.54 12.32 13.94
CA GLY A 142 -11.28 13.50 13.48
C GLY A 142 -10.55 14.27 12.38
N ARG A 143 -9.23 14.44 12.49
CA ARG A 143 -8.41 15.08 11.44
C ARG A 143 -8.39 14.25 10.15
N ILE A 144 -8.24 12.92 10.25
CA ILE A 144 -8.28 12.01 9.12
C ILE A 144 -9.64 12.09 8.40
N HIS A 145 -10.76 12.11 9.14
CA HIS A 145 -12.09 12.26 8.57
C HIS A 145 -12.27 13.61 7.87
N ALA A 146 -11.86 14.71 8.50
CA ALA A 146 -11.93 16.05 7.90
C ALA A 146 -11.07 16.16 6.62
N CYS A 147 -9.92 15.49 6.58
CA CYS A 147 -9.11 15.38 5.37
C CYS A 147 -9.88 14.60 4.28
N GLY A 148 -10.47 13.46 4.62
CA GLY A 148 -11.20 12.60 3.68
C GLY A 148 -12.48 13.24 3.11
N GLU A 149 -13.12 14.18 3.81
CA GLU A 149 -14.30 14.90 3.30
C GLU A 149 -14.02 15.79 2.09
N ARG A 150 -12.74 16.13 1.84
CA ARG A 150 -12.32 17.03 0.77
C ARG A 150 -12.09 16.34 -0.57
N ARG A 151 -12.03 15.01 -0.60
CA ARG A 151 -11.72 14.21 -1.79
C ARG A 151 -12.80 13.18 -2.07
N ASP A 152 -13.28 13.16 -3.32
CA ASP A 152 -14.08 12.04 -3.81
C ASP A 152 -13.18 10.83 -4.08
N ALA A 153 -13.68 9.64 -3.72
CA ALA A 153 -13.02 8.36 -3.95
C ALA A 153 -14.02 7.39 -4.62
N PRO A 154 -14.32 7.58 -5.90
CA PRO A 154 -15.38 6.84 -6.61
C PRO A 154 -15.09 5.34 -6.76
N HIS A 155 -13.82 4.92 -6.71
CA HIS A 155 -13.42 3.52 -6.85
C HIS A 155 -13.30 2.79 -5.49
N ARG A 156 -13.41 3.52 -4.37
CA ARG A 156 -13.41 2.92 -3.02
C ARG A 156 -14.80 2.41 -2.63
N LEU A 157 -14.82 1.36 -1.81
CA LEU A 157 -16.07 0.84 -1.26
C LEU A 157 -16.76 1.88 -0.38
N ARG A 158 -18.03 2.12 -0.63
CA ARG A 158 -18.89 2.93 0.24
C ARG A 158 -19.54 2.03 1.29
N MET A 159 -19.31 2.36 2.56
CA MET A 159 -20.01 1.73 3.66
C MET A 159 -21.25 2.58 3.98
N THR A 160 -22.42 2.12 3.53
CA THR A 160 -23.71 2.75 3.87
C THR A 160 -24.42 1.92 4.92
N PRO A 161 -25.12 2.54 5.88
CA PRO A 161 -26.02 1.81 6.75
C PRO A 161 -27.06 1.07 5.90
N ALA A 162 -27.40 -0.16 6.30
CA ALA A 162 -28.43 -0.97 5.67
C ALA A 162 -29.82 -0.39 5.96
#